data_6c2310963674869c5e7396faca3e2c3a
#
_entry.id   6c2310963674869c5e7396faca3e2c3a
#
_cell.length_a   1.000
_cell.length_b   1.000
_cell.length_c   1.000
_cell.angle_alpha   90.00
_cell.angle_beta   90.00
_cell.angle_gamma   90.00
#
_symmetry.space_group_name_H-M   'P 1'
#
loop_
_entity.id
_entity.type
_entity.pdbx_description
1 polymer ?
#
loop_
_entity_poly.entity_id
_entity_poly.type
_entity_poly.pdbx_seq_one_letter_code
_entity_poly.pdbx_strand_id
1 'polypeptide(L)'
;MHEYGVGIKDPLFFVGVIEDNIDPRKEGRCKVRAFGVHGTNKDITAEDLPWAIVVQGDYNPNTIPKLNSWVFGMFLDGRGAQQPMVLGLIPSQMTEIMDPEITGWG
;
A
#
# COMPACT_ATOMS: atom_id res chain seq x y z
N MET A 1 7.34 22.84 -9.76
CA MET A 1 7.16 22.75 -10.68
C MET A 1 6.17 22.04 -11.13
N HIS A 2 5.51 22.05 -11.32
CA HIS A 2 4.52 21.53 -11.62
C HIS A 2 4.13 21.58 -12.93
N GLU A 3 4.65 22.34 -13.70
CA GLU A 3 4.19 22.44 -14.97
C GLU A 3 4.41 21.24 -15.78
N TYR A 4 5.12 20.27 -15.32
CA TYR A 4 5.28 19.06 -16.05
C TYR A 4 4.19 18.05 -15.79
N GLY A 5 3.17 18.41 -15.08
CA GLY A 5 2.00 17.58 -14.92
C GLY A 5 2.16 16.39 -14.02
N VAL A 6 3.30 16.22 -13.44
CA VAL A 6 3.43 15.13 -12.51
C VAL A 6 2.76 15.44 -11.22
N GLY A 7 2.49 16.61 -10.95
CA GLY A 7 1.60 17.09 -9.95
C GLY A 7 1.26 16.22 -8.75
N ILE A 8 2.22 15.67 -8.06
CA ILE A 8 1.91 15.02 -6.81
C ILE A 8 1.73 16.11 -5.78
N LYS A 9 0.46 16.41 -5.46
CA LYS A 9 0.14 17.40 -4.46
C LYS A 9 -0.40 16.69 -3.25
N ASP A 10 0.07 17.06 -2.09
CA ASP A 10 -0.45 16.55 -0.82
C ASP A 10 -0.52 15.02 -0.79
N PRO A 11 0.58 14.33 -1.03
CA PRO A 11 0.55 12.87 -0.97
C PRO A 11 0.19 12.40 0.42
N LEU A 12 -0.59 11.34 0.50
CA LEU A 12 -0.94 10.72 1.76
C LEU A 12 -0.12 9.45 1.93
N PHE A 13 0.78 9.44 2.92
CA PHE A 13 1.56 8.27 3.23
C PHE A 13 0.76 7.30 4.09
N PHE A 14 1.07 6.02 3.97
CA PHE A 14 0.38 5.01 4.75
C PHE A 14 1.28 3.84 5.10
N VAL A 15 0.88 3.11 6.12
CA VAL A 15 1.36 1.77 6.41
C VAL A 15 0.17 0.86 6.21
N GLY A 16 0.36 -0.28 5.59
CA GLY A 16 -0.75 -1.16 5.29
C GLY A 16 -0.33 -2.61 5.18
N VAL A 17 -1.29 -3.45 4.86
CA VAL A 17 -1.07 -4.89 4.75
C VAL A 17 -1.55 -5.37 3.37
N ILE A 18 -0.80 -6.30 2.78
CA ILE A 18 -1.14 -6.87 1.48
C ILE A 18 -2.29 -7.85 1.64
N GLU A 19 -3.37 -7.63 0.93
CA GLU A 19 -4.54 -8.52 0.96
C GLU A 19 -4.76 -9.31 -0.32
N ASP A 20 -4.19 -8.87 -1.43
CA ASP A 20 -4.28 -9.59 -2.70
C ASP A 20 -3.02 -9.31 -3.50
N ASN A 21 -2.37 -10.34 -4.00
CA ASN A 21 -1.17 -10.19 -4.80
C ASN A 21 -1.27 -10.91 -6.15
N ILE A 22 -2.49 -11.28 -6.56
CA ILE A 22 -2.71 -11.94 -7.84
C ILE A 22 -3.32 -10.91 -8.79
N ASP A 23 -2.45 -10.20 -9.50
CA ASP A 23 -2.85 -9.15 -10.41
C ASP A 23 -3.36 -9.75 -11.72
N PRO A 24 -4.64 -9.55 -12.06
CA PRO A 24 -5.17 -10.08 -13.32
C PRO A 24 -4.48 -9.53 -14.56
N ARG A 25 -3.85 -8.37 -14.46
CA ARG A 25 -3.08 -7.81 -15.58
C ARG A 25 -1.64 -8.31 -15.62
N LYS A 26 -1.23 -9.09 -14.62
CA LYS A 26 0.14 -9.61 -14.51
C LYS A 26 1.20 -8.52 -14.52
N GLU A 27 0.90 -7.40 -13.88
CA GLU A 27 1.81 -6.26 -13.77
C GLU A 27 2.47 -6.16 -12.41
N GLY A 28 2.28 -7.15 -11.56
CA GLY A 28 2.91 -7.18 -10.24
C GLY A 28 2.26 -6.25 -9.23
N ARG A 29 1.02 -5.82 -9.48
CA ARG A 29 0.31 -4.96 -8.54
C ARG A 29 -0.24 -5.77 -7.37
N CYS A 30 -0.51 -5.09 -6.29
CA CYS A 30 -1.08 -5.68 -5.08
C CYS A 30 -2.23 -4.84 -4.58
N LYS A 31 -3.15 -5.46 -3.85
CA LYS A 31 -4.14 -4.71 -3.11
C LYS A 31 -3.67 -4.58 -1.67
N VAL A 32 -3.70 -3.36 -1.17
CA VAL A 32 -3.21 -3.02 0.16
C VAL A 32 -4.34 -2.39 0.96
N ARG A 33 -4.51 -2.86 2.18
CA ARG A 33 -5.41 -2.19 3.11
C ARG A 33 -4.56 -1.22 3.92
N ALA A 34 -4.73 0.07 3.65
CA ALA A 34 -3.97 1.12 4.34
C ALA A 34 -4.62 1.39 5.70
N PHE A 35 -3.84 1.28 6.76
CA PHE A 35 -4.34 1.50 8.12
C PHE A 35 -4.81 2.95 8.26
N GLY A 36 -5.98 3.10 8.86
CA GLY A 36 -6.56 4.42 9.08
C GLY A 36 -7.20 5.05 7.85
N VAL A 37 -7.08 4.42 6.69
CA VAL A 37 -7.67 4.93 5.45
C VAL A 37 -8.80 4.04 4.98
N HIS A 38 -8.54 2.75 4.85
CA HIS A 38 -9.52 1.80 4.30
C HIS A 38 -10.43 1.16 5.35
N GLY A 39 -10.13 1.36 6.62
CA GLY A 39 -10.92 0.74 7.68
C GLY A 39 -10.78 -0.77 7.68
N THR A 40 -11.81 -1.44 8.16
CA THR A 40 -11.81 -2.90 8.28
C THR A 40 -12.45 -3.52 7.06
N ASN A 41 -12.45 -4.86 7.03
CA ASN A 41 -13.10 -5.61 5.98
C ASN A 41 -14.62 -5.40 5.93
N LYS A 42 -15.20 -4.88 7.02
CA LYS A 42 -16.63 -4.54 7.03
C LYS A 42 -16.89 -3.23 6.28
N ASP A 43 -15.90 -2.33 6.29
CA ASP A 43 -16.05 -1.03 5.65
C ASP A 43 -15.75 -1.12 4.16
N ILE A 44 -14.65 -1.76 3.81
CA ILE A 44 -14.23 -1.95 2.42
C ILE A 44 -13.73 -3.39 2.30
N THR A 45 -14.37 -4.18 1.47
CA THR A 45 -13.93 -5.56 1.26
C THR A 45 -12.64 -5.58 0.43
N ALA A 46 -11.91 -6.69 0.49
CA ALA A 46 -10.69 -6.82 -0.28
C ALA A 46 -10.91 -6.61 -1.78
N GLU A 47 -12.07 -7.01 -2.28
CA GLU A 47 -12.39 -6.83 -3.70
C GLU A 47 -12.43 -5.36 -4.11
N ASP A 48 -12.84 -4.49 -3.20
CA ASP A 48 -13.02 -3.08 -3.49
C ASP A 48 -11.77 -2.24 -3.21
N LEU A 49 -10.72 -2.84 -2.69
CA LEU A 49 -9.47 -2.13 -2.50
C LEU A 49 -8.84 -1.82 -3.86
N PRO A 50 -8.25 -0.64 -4.02
CA PRO A 50 -7.58 -0.31 -5.28
C PRO A 50 -6.28 -1.10 -5.44
N TRP A 51 -5.94 -1.38 -6.70
CA TRP A 51 -4.65 -2.01 -6.99
C TRP A 51 -3.52 -1.00 -6.78
N ALA A 52 -2.46 -1.42 -6.13
CA ALA A 52 -1.30 -0.59 -5.87
C ALA A 52 -0.15 -0.99 -6.77
N ILE A 53 0.53 0.00 -7.32
CA ILE A 53 1.78 -0.23 -8.05
C ILE A 53 2.87 -0.47 -7.01
N VAL A 54 3.72 -1.47 -7.23
CA VAL A 54 4.84 -1.76 -6.35
C VAL A 54 6.10 -1.20 -6.99
N VAL A 55 6.74 -0.25 -6.31
CA VAL A 55 7.96 0.37 -6.82
C VAL A 55 9.14 -0.56 -6.55
N GLN A 56 9.93 -0.82 -7.58
CA GLN A 56 11.10 -1.69 -7.49
C GLN A 56 12.24 -1.04 -8.26
N GLY A 57 13.46 -1.32 -7.85
CA GLY A 57 14.64 -0.87 -8.57
C GLY A 57 14.68 -1.47 -9.97
N ASP A 58 14.53 -2.78 -10.06
CA ASP A 58 14.38 -3.50 -11.32
C ASP A 58 13.15 -4.37 -11.21
N TYR A 59 12.39 -4.46 -12.28
CA TYR A 59 11.21 -5.31 -12.28
C TYR A 59 11.63 -6.77 -12.15
N ASN A 60 11.10 -7.43 -11.16
CA ASN A 60 11.32 -8.86 -10.96
C ASN A 60 10.01 -9.49 -10.48
N PRO A 61 9.35 -10.29 -11.32
CA PRO A 61 8.06 -10.87 -10.94
C PRO A 61 8.15 -11.81 -9.74
N ASN A 62 9.36 -12.26 -9.39
CA ASN A 62 9.54 -13.14 -8.23
C ASN A 62 9.60 -12.38 -6.92
N THR A 63 9.58 -11.06 -6.96
CA THR A 63 9.65 -10.24 -5.75
C THR A 63 8.32 -9.59 -5.39
N ILE A 64 7.21 -10.14 -5.90
CA ILE A 64 5.88 -9.65 -5.54
C ILE A 64 5.68 -9.84 -4.03
N PRO A 65 5.22 -8.83 -3.32
CA PRO A 65 4.99 -8.95 -1.88
C PRO A 65 4.04 -10.09 -1.53
N LYS A 66 4.34 -10.79 -0.47
CA LYS A 66 3.49 -11.89 -0.01
C LYS A 66 2.27 -11.35 0.71
N LEU A 67 1.22 -12.16 0.71
CA LEU A 67 0.02 -11.84 1.48
C LEU A 67 0.38 -11.62 2.95
N ASN A 68 -0.30 -10.70 3.58
CA ASN A 68 -0.12 -10.34 4.98
C ASN A 68 1.20 -9.65 5.30
N SER A 69 2.01 -9.33 4.29
CA SER A 69 3.19 -8.50 4.50
C SER A 69 2.77 -7.07 4.78
N TRP A 70 3.49 -6.40 5.67
CA TRP A 70 3.28 -4.99 5.92
C TRP A 70 4.12 -4.18 4.95
N VAL A 71 3.57 -3.07 4.50
CA VAL A 71 4.20 -2.21 3.49
C VAL A 71 4.06 -0.76 3.88
N PHE A 72 4.99 0.06 3.39
CA PHE A 72 4.93 1.50 3.46
C PHE A 72 4.68 2.03 2.06
N GLY A 73 3.78 2.97 1.93
CA GLY A 73 3.46 3.52 0.62
C GLY A 73 2.86 4.91 0.69
N MET A 74 2.32 5.34 -0.45
CA MET A 74 1.66 6.62 -0.53
C MET A 74 0.53 6.56 -1.56
N PHE A 75 -0.48 7.39 -1.35
CA PHE A 75 -1.50 7.62 -2.36
C PHE A 75 -1.09 8.84 -3.17
N LEU A 76 -0.91 8.66 -4.47
CA LEU A 76 -0.52 9.78 -5.35
C LEU A 76 -1.61 10.84 -5.44
N ASP A 77 -2.84 10.44 -5.27
CA ASP A 77 -4.00 11.32 -5.30
C ASP A 77 -4.40 11.84 -3.91
N GLY A 78 -3.54 11.63 -2.92
CA GLY A 78 -3.78 12.15 -1.58
C GLY A 78 -5.04 11.58 -0.95
N ARG A 79 -5.94 12.45 -0.50
CA ARG A 79 -7.14 12.03 0.20
C ARG A 79 -8.13 11.24 -0.64
N GLY A 80 -8.01 11.29 -1.96
CA GLY A 80 -8.83 10.46 -2.82
C GLY A 80 -8.58 8.98 -2.62
N ALA A 81 -7.35 8.64 -2.24
CA ALA A 81 -6.93 7.29 -1.84
C ALA A 81 -7.29 6.21 -2.88
N GLN A 82 -7.23 6.56 -4.15
CA GLN A 82 -7.54 5.63 -5.24
C GLN A 82 -6.30 5.22 -6.03
N GLN A 83 -5.16 5.87 -5.80
CA GLN A 83 -3.94 5.60 -6.55
C GLN A 83 -2.80 5.26 -5.59
N PRO A 84 -2.84 4.09 -4.96
CA PRO A 84 -1.80 3.70 -4.01
C PRO A 84 -0.54 3.23 -4.72
N MET A 85 0.60 3.47 -4.08
CA MET A 85 1.90 3.01 -4.55
C MET A 85 2.63 2.46 -3.35
N VAL A 86 3.12 1.23 -3.46
CA VAL A 86 3.92 0.60 -2.40
C VAL A 86 5.37 0.97 -2.63
N LEU A 87 6.00 1.59 -1.64
CA LEU A 87 7.38 2.04 -1.73
C LEU A 87 8.36 1.05 -1.11
N GLY A 88 7.91 0.23 -0.19
CA GLY A 88 8.80 -0.75 0.44
C GLY A 88 8.06 -1.69 1.37
N LEU A 89 8.74 -2.77 1.72
CA LEU A 89 8.26 -3.75 2.68
C LEU A 89 8.76 -3.38 4.06
N ILE A 90 7.94 -3.64 5.06
CA ILE A 90 8.34 -3.46 6.45
C ILE A 90 8.74 -4.82 6.98
N PRO A 91 9.99 -5.00 7.44
CA PRO A 91 10.44 -6.29 7.96
C PRO A 91 9.63 -6.72 9.18
N SER A 92 9.53 -8.02 9.41
CA SER A 92 8.73 -8.55 10.51
C SER A 92 9.16 -8.03 11.88
N GLN A 93 10.43 -7.74 12.07
CA GLN A 93 10.89 -7.15 13.33
C GLN A 93 10.29 -5.77 13.57
N MET A 94 10.06 -5.03 12.49
CA MET A 94 9.47 -3.71 12.60
C MET A 94 7.96 -3.79 12.84
N THR A 95 7.30 -4.84 12.36
CA THR A 95 5.87 -4.97 12.59
C THR A 95 5.55 -5.18 14.07
N GLU A 96 6.44 -5.83 14.82
CA GLU A 96 6.26 -5.95 16.25
C GLU A 96 6.27 -4.58 16.94
N ILE A 97 7.14 -3.69 16.48
CA ILE A 97 7.24 -2.35 17.04
C ILE A 97 6.06 -1.51 16.62
N MET A 98 5.55 -1.73 15.42
CA MET A 98 4.49 -0.91 14.84
C MET A 98 3.09 -1.48 15.06
N ASP A 99 2.97 -2.61 15.72
CA ASP A 99 1.70 -3.23 16.01
C ASP A 99 0.83 -2.29 16.84
N PRO A 100 -0.41 -2.03 16.44
CA PRO A 100 -1.28 -1.12 17.19
C PRO A 100 -1.49 -1.49 18.65
N GLU A 101 -1.53 -2.77 18.97
CA GLU A 101 -1.71 -3.22 20.34
C GLU A 101 -0.48 -2.92 21.21
N ILE A 102 0.70 -2.92 20.59
CA ILE A 102 1.94 -2.67 21.31
C ILE A 102 2.25 -1.18 21.35
N THR A 103 2.08 -0.50 20.21
CA THR A 103 2.48 0.91 20.07
C THR A 103 1.36 1.89 20.35
N GLY A 104 0.15 1.41 20.43
CA GLY A 104 -1.00 2.28 20.64
C GLY A 104 -1.56 2.94 19.37
N TRP A 105 -1.14 2.55 18.22
CA TRP A 105 -1.69 3.14 17.03
C TRP A 105 -3.03 2.55 16.79
N GLY A 106 -4.01 3.19 16.80
CA GLY A 106 -5.36 2.78 16.76
C GLY A 106 -5.92 2.21 15.49
#